data_16f7144284e032d409abb26ec8ceedd8
#
_entry.id   16f7144284e032d409abb26ec8ceedd8
#
_cell.length_a   1.000
_cell.length_b   1.000
_cell.length_c   1.000
_cell.angle_alpha   90.00
_cell.angle_beta   90.00
_cell.angle_gamma   90.00
#
_symmetry.space_group_name_H-M   'P 1'
#
loop_
_entity.id
_entity.type
_entity.pdbx_description
1 polymer ?
#
loop_
_entity_poly.entity_id
_entity_poly.type
_entity_poly.pdbx_seq_one_letter_code
_entity_poly.pdbx_strand_id
1 'polypeptide(L)'
;SATSLLILTRNETILPFQEYMSEQEPLGELSKYGDLAGQMIPNFSYMFYQWKWGEQVHAHRRIKYMFKVSFFAGMTTFFLKRLINERRPHKGDRNSFPSGHTTTAFAFASAVSIEHKNWRIPAYALASFVGLSRINDNAHYLHDVVMGATIGTAYGFALAENSDSNDQFFAIPNKNGLDLRYVLLF
;
A
#
# COMPACT_ATOMS: atom_id res chain seq x y z
N SER A 1 -17.33 -2.78 -0.40
CA SER A 1 -16.04 -2.22 -0.86
C SER A 1 -15.62 -2.88 -2.17
N ALA A 2 -14.68 -2.27 -2.91
CA ALA A 2 -14.15 -2.86 -4.15
C ALA A 2 -13.56 -4.26 -3.90
N THR A 3 -12.83 -4.45 -2.81
CA THR A 3 -12.28 -5.76 -2.43
C THR A 3 -13.37 -6.79 -2.17
N SER A 4 -14.47 -6.40 -1.50
CA SER A 4 -15.59 -7.32 -1.25
C SER A 4 -16.27 -7.76 -2.54
N LEU A 5 -16.46 -6.83 -3.49
CA LEU A 5 -17.02 -7.14 -4.80
C LEU A 5 -16.12 -8.11 -5.58
N LEU A 6 -14.82 -7.87 -5.59
CA LEU A 6 -13.84 -8.73 -6.26
C LEU A 6 -13.84 -10.15 -5.66
N ILE A 7 -13.94 -10.29 -4.34
CA ILE A 7 -14.02 -11.62 -3.70
C ILE A 7 -15.30 -12.35 -4.10
N LEU A 8 -16.44 -11.66 -4.16
CA LEU A 8 -17.73 -12.25 -4.56
C LEU A 8 -17.73 -12.70 -6.03
N THR A 9 -17.04 -12.00 -6.91
CA THR A 9 -16.93 -12.30 -8.34
C THR A 9 -15.64 -13.05 -8.70
N ARG A 10 -15.01 -13.71 -7.74
CA ARG A 10 -13.69 -14.34 -7.88
C ARG A 10 -13.58 -15.24 -9.11
N ASN A 11 -14.53 -16.13 -9.33
CA ASN A 11 -14.48 -17.09 -10.42
C ASN A 11 -14.69 -16.45 -11.80
N GLU A 12 -15.40 -15.32 -11.85
CA GLU A 12 -15.75 -14.64 -13.10
C GLU A 12 -14.76 -13.56 -13.51
N THR A 13 -14.02 -13.01 -12.54
CA THR A 13 -13.13 -11.86 -12.77
C THR A 13 -11.68 -12.11 -12.35
N ILE A 14 -11.46 -12.57 -11.11
CA ILE A 14 -10.10 -12.66 -10.57
C ILE A 14 -9.34 -13.83 -11.17
N LEU A 15 -9.96 -15.02 -11.21
CA LEU A 15 -9.25 -16.21 -11.70
C LEU A 15 -8.90 -16.12 -13.19
N PRO A 16 -9.81 -15.72 -14.11
CA PRO A 16 -9.44 -15.52 -15.52
C PRO A 16 -8.38 -14.45 -15.73
N PHE A 17 -8.47 -13.34 -14.98
CA PHE A 17 -7.44 -12.30 -15.03
C PHE A 17 -6.09 -12.78 -14.50
N GLN A 18 -6.08 -13.54 -13.41
CA GLN A 18 -4.87 -14.13 -12.83
C GLN A 18 -4.20 -15.11 -13.79
N GLU A 19 -4.99 -16.00 -14.43
CA GLU A 19 -4.52 -16.96 -15.42
C GLU A 19 -3.89 -16.23 -16.61
N TYR A 20 -4.58 -15.26 -17.20
CA TYR A 20 -4.04 -14.43 -18.27
C TYR A 20 -2.71 -13.77 -17.88
N MET A 21 -2.64 -13.11 -16.73
CA MET A 21 -1.43 -12.41 -16.29
C MET A 21 -0.25 -13.34 -16.01
N SER A 22 -0.53 -14.52 -15.46
CA SER A 22 0.53 -15.49 -15.13
C SER A 22 1.00 -16.32 -16.34
N GLU A 23 0.18 -16.46 -17.37
CA GLU A 23 0.57 -17.16 -18.61
C GLU A 23 1.29 -16.24 -19.60
N GLN A 24 0.83 -15.00 -19.73
CA GLN A 24 1.40 -14.04 -20.68
C GLN A 24 2.61 -13.31 -20.11
N GLU A 25 2.75 -13.24 -18.79
CA GLU A 25 3.82 -12.51 -18.08
C GLU A 25 4.16 -11.15 -18.74
N PRO A 26 3.16 -10.24 -18.93
CA PRO A 26 3.35 -9.04 -19.75
C PRO A 26 4.44 -8.10 -19.27
N LEU A 27 4.88 -8.23 -18.00
CA LEU A 27 6.00 -7.48 -17.46
C LEU A 27 7.35 -8.19 -17.63
N GLY A 28 7.35 -9.51 -17.90
CA GLY A 28 8.57 -10.29 -18.06
C GLY A 28 9.60 -10.00 -16.95
N GLU A 29 10.86 -9.83 -17.36
CA GLU A 29 11.98 -9.51 -16.46
C GLU A 29 11.81 -8.19 -15.66
N LEU A 30 10.93 -7.28 -16.08
CA LEU A 30 10.70 -6.02 -15.35
C LEU A 30 10.01 -6.24 -14.01
N SER A 31 9.29 -7.35 -13.85
CA SER A 31 8.55 -7.66 -12.61
C SER A 31 9.45 -7.73 -11.38
N LYS A 32 10.71 -8.16 -11.52
CA LYS A 32 11.69 -8.20 -10.43
C LYS A 32 12.00 -6.83 -9.83
N TYR A 33 11.91 -5.75 -10.61
CA TYR A 33 12.06 -4.38 -10.07
C TYR A 33 10.85 -3.99 -9.23
N GLY A 34 9.67 -4.48 -9.59
CA GLY A 34 8.46 -4.32 -8.74
C GLY A 34 8.58 -5.08 -7.43
N ASP A 35 9.15 -6.28 -7.43
CA ASP A 35 9.47 -7.01 -6.19
C ASP A 35 10.40 -6.21 -5.29
N LEU A 36 11.51 -5.75 -5.83
CA LEU A 36 12.51 -4.96 -5.10
C LEU A 36 11.91 -3.66 -4.53
N ALA A 37 11.16 -2.91 -5.35
CA ALA A 37 10.53 -1.67 -4.94
C ALA A 37 9.45 -1.88 -3.86
N GLY A 38 8.82 -3.05 -3.82
CA GLY A 38 7.84 -3.41 -2.80
C GLY A 38 8.43 -3.85 -1.45
N GLN A 39 9.75 -4.05 -1.35
CA GLN A 39 10.44 -4.50 -0.12
C GLN A 39 10.78 -3.38 0.88
N MET A 40 10.01 -2.30 0.94
CA MET A 40 10.26 -1.10 1.76
C MET A 40 11.53 -0.31 1.40
N ILE A 41 12.24 -0.66 0.33
CA ILE A 41 13.44 0.05 -0.11
C ILE A 41 13.16 1.53 -0.37
N PRO A 42 12.09 1.94 -1.09
CA PRO A 42 11.77 3.35 -1.28
C PRO A 42 11.49 4.08 0.05
N ASN A 43 10.83 3.41 1.00
CA ASN A 43 10.49 3.98 2.30
C ASN A 43 11.77 4.30 3.11
N PHE A 44 12.68 3.34 3.21
CA PHE A 44 13.96 3.55 3.90
C PHE A 44 14.86 4.53 3.17
N SER A 45 14.92 4.47 1.84
CA SER A 45 15.70 5.41 1.02
C SER A 45 15.21 6.84 1.20
N TYR A 46 13.89 7.05 1.26
CA TYR A 46 13.32 8.36 1.53
C TYR A 46 13.69 8.87 2.94
N MET A 47 13.56 8.02 3.96
CA MET A 47 13.94 8.39 5.33
C MET A 47 15.43 8.71 5.43
N PHE A 48 16.29 7.92 4.77
CA PHE A 48 17.73 8.17 4.72
C PHE A 48 18.04 9.47 3.97
N TYR A 49 17.39 9.73 2.84
CA TYR A 49 17.53 10.98 2.09
C TYR A 49 17.15 12.18 2.96
N GLN A 50 16.02 12.14 3.66
CA GLN A 50 15.59 13.20 4.55
C GLN A 50 16.58 13.42 5.71
N TRP A 51 17.13 12.35 6.26
CA TRP A 51 18.13 12.43 7.33
C TRP A 51 19.42 13.09 6.87
N LYS A 52 19.90 12.77 5.68
CA LYS A 52 21.22 13.21 5.17
C LYS A 52 21.17 14.57 4.50
N TRP A 53 20.13 14.84 3.71
CA TRP A 53 20.02 16.02 2.84
C TRP A 53 18.70 16.79 3.00
N GLY A 54 17.82 16.33 3.86
CA GLY A 54 16.54 17.00 4.10
C GLY A 54 16.74 18.34 4.80
N GLU A 55 15.83 19.25 4.56
CA GLU A 55 15.76 20.52 5.26
C GLU A 55 15.50 20.26 6.75
N GLN A 56 16.42 20.68 7.63
CA GLN A 56 16.43 20.30 9.05
C GLN A 56 15.09 20.55 9.76
N VAL A 57 14.41 21.63 9.42
CA VAL A 57 13.12 22.01 10.02
C VAL A 57 12.04 20.97 9.75
N HIS A 58 12.04 20.35 8.56
CA HIS A 58 11.00 19.40 8.14
C HIS A 58 11.45 17.93 8.12
N ALA A 59 12.76 17.68 8.04
CA ALA A 59 13.31 16.34 7.87
C ALA A 59 12.86 15.36 8.97
N HIS A 60 12.95 15.76 10.22
CA HIS A 60 12.57 14.92 11.36
C HIS A 60 11.08 14.55 11.35
N ARG A 61 10.20 15.51 11.04
CA ARG A 61 8.76 15.28 10.89
C ARG A 61 8.47 14.30 9.74
N ARG A 62 9.10 14.49 8.58
CA ARG A 62 8.94 13.64 7.39
C ARG A 62 9.42 12.21 7.64
N ILE A 63 10.54 12.02 8.32
CA ILE A 63 11.05 10.70 8.72
C ILE A 63 10.05 10.02 9.65
N LYS A 64 9.63 10.70 10.71
CA LYS A 64 8.66 10.18 11.68
C LYS A 64 7.34 9.82 11.04
N TYR A 65 6.85 10.64 10.11
CA TYR A 65 5.63 10.39 9.36
C TYR A 65 5.75 9.15 8.47
N MET A 66 6.79 9.07 7.62
CA MET A 66 7.04 7.90 6.78
C MET A 66 7.18 6.62 7.62
N PHE A 67 7.88 6.68 8.75
CA PHE A 67 8.01 5.56 9.67
C PHE A 67 6.65 5.13 10.22
N LYS A 68 5.85 6.04 10.76
CA LYS A 68 4.52 5.75 11.29
C LYS A 68 3.63 5.08 10.23
N VAL A 69 3.54 5.66 9.03
CA VAL A 69 2.73 5.13 7.93
C VAL A 69 3.17 3.72 7.57
N SER A 70 4.47 3.50 7.35
CA SER A 70 5.03 2.20 6.99
C SER A 70 4.82 1.16 8.09
N PHE A 71 5.03 1.53 9.35
CA PHE A 71 4.88 0.65 10.49
C PHE A 71 3.43 0.18 10.68
N PHE A 72 2.47 1.10 10.74
CA PHE A 72 1.08 0.73 10.98
C PHE A 72 0.46 -0.02 9.79
N ALA A 73 0.76 0.38 8.56
CA ALA A 73 0.33 -0.34 7.37
C ALA A 73 0.92 -1.76 7.33
N GLY A 74 2.21 -1.92 7.65
CA GLY A 74 2.88 -3.20 7.74
C GLY A 74 2.31 -4.10 8.84
N MET A 75 2.07 -3.56 10.03
CA MET A 75 1.46 -4.29 11.16
C MET A 75 0.05 -4.77 10.82
N THR A 76 -0.79 -3.91 10.24
CA THR A 76 -2.14 -4.30 9.81
C THR A 76 -2.08 -5.43 8.79
N THR A 77 -1.20 -5.32 7.80
CA THR A 77 -0.97 -6.37 6.80
C THR A 77 -0.53 -7.68 7.45
N PHE A 78 0.41 -7.62 8.39
CA PHE A 78 0.89 -8.80 9.11
C PHE A 78 -0.23 -9.52 9.87
N PHE A 79 -1.06 -8.79 10.62
CA PHE A 79 -2.18 -9.39 11.34
C PHE A 79 -3.24 -9.97 10.39
N LEU A 80 -3.60 -9.25 9.33
CA LEU A 80 -4.57 -9.76 8.36
C LEU A 80 -4.08 -11.03 7.66
N LYS A 81 -2.79 -11.13 7.32
CA LYS A 81 -2.21 -12.36 6.77
C LYS A 81 -2.40 -13.56 7.69
N ARG A 82 -2.19 -13.39 8.99
CA ARG A 82 -2.36 -14.45 9.99
C ARG A 82 -3.82 -14.83 10.22
N LEU A 83 -4.72 -13.85 10.19
CA LEU A 83 -6.15 -14.09 10.42
C LEU A 83 -6.82 -14.77 9.22
N ILE A 84 -6.51 -14.33 8.00
CA ILE A 84 -7.19 -14.80 6.79
C ILE A 84 -6.53 -16.06 6.23
N ASN A 85 -5.21 -16.15 6.33
CA ASN A 85 -4.44 -17.34 5.98
C ASN A 85 -4.75 -17.88 4.56
N GLU A 86 -4.90 -16.99 3.57
CA GLU A 86 -5.24 -17.33 2.19
C GLU A 86 -4.05 -17.92 1.43
N ARG A 87 -4.29 -18.96 0.62
CA ARG A 87 -3.27 -19.54 -0.26
C ARG A 87 -2.93 -18.63 -1.42
N ARG A 88 -1.65 -18.55 -1.78
CA ARG A 88 -1.18 -17.84 -2.97
C ARG A 88 -1.60 -18.54 -4.26
N PRO A 89 -1.70 -17.80 -5.40
CA PRO A 89 -2.02 -18.40 -6.70
C PRO A 89 -1.05 -19.50 -7.10
N HIS A 90 0.25 -19.32 -6.94
CA HIS A 90 1.30 -20.29 -7.31
C HIS A 90 1.40 -21.51 -6.36
N LYS A 91 0.41 -21.78 -5.54
CA LYS A 91 0.35 -22.93 -4.60
C LYS A 91 1.43 -22.97 -3.51
N GLY A 92 2.09 -21.84 -3.25
CA GLY A 92 3.10 -21.70 -2.20
C GLY A 92 2.51 -21.63 -0.80
N ASP A 93 2.96 -20.66 -0.02
CA ASP A 93 2.55 -20.43 1.34
C ASP A 93 1.09 -19.91 1.45
N ARG A 94 0.62 -19.79 2.70
CA ARG A 94 -0.71 -19.29 3.03
C ARG A 94 -0.67 -17.84 3.51
N ASN A 95 0.10 -17.01 2.85
CA ASN A 95 0.27 -15.58 3.20
C ASN A 95 -0.11 -14.67 2.03
N SER A 96 -1.18 -15.02 1.26
CA SER A 96 -1.57 -14.22 0.11
C SER A 96 -2.17 -12.89 0.52
N PHE A 97 -3.25 -12.90 1.27
CA PHE A 97 -4.04 -11.70 1.58
C PHE A 97 -3.60 -11.02 2.87
N PRO A 98 -3.45 -9.69 2.85
CA PRO A 98 -3.30 -8.81 1.69
C PRO A 98 -1.85 -8.77 1.17
N SER A 99 -1.60 -8.17 0.00
CA SER A 99 -0.25 -8.04 -0.56
C SER A 99 0.61 -7.06 0.23
N GLY A 100 1.68 -7.56 0.87
CA GLY A 100 2.61 -6.75 1.65
C GLY A 100 3.41 -5.77 0.80
N HIS A 101 3.93 -6.21 -0.36
CA HIS A 101 4.67 -5.35 -1.30
C HIS A 101 3.81 -4.18 -1.78
N THR A 102 2.55 -4.45 -2.12
CA THR A 102 1.62 -3.40 -2.52
C THR A 102 1.30 -2.45 -1.35
N THR A 103 1.11 -2.99 -0.14
CA THR A 103 0.88 -2.15 1.05
C THR A 103 2.02 -1.17 1.28
N THR A 104 3.26 -1.63 1.25
CA THR A 104 4.43 -0.77 1.49
C THR A 104 4.64 0.25 0.38
N ALA A 105 4.44 -0.14 -0.88
CA ALA A 105 4.55 0.76 -2.01
C ALA A 105 3.49 1.87 -1.99
N PHE A 106 2.23 1.55 -1.66
CA PHE A 106 1.16 2.54 -1.53
C PHE A 106 1.28 3.38 -0.25
N ALA A 107 1.84 2.84 0.83
CA ALA A 107 2.21 3.60 2.02
C ALA A 107 3.27 4.67 1.69
N PHE A 108 4.30 4.28 0.94
CA PHE A 108 5.29 5.21 0.40
C PHE A 108 4.65 6.27 -0.49
N ALA A 109 3.88 5.86 -1.50
CA ALA A 109 3.30 6.76 -2.48
C ALA A 109 2.39 7.80 -1.83
N SER A 110 1.52 7.39 -0.90
CA SER A 110 0.63 8.31 -0.20
C SER A 110 1.39 9.28 0.70
N ALA A 111 2.37 8.80 1.46
CA ALA A 111 3.19 9.67 2.32
C ALA A 111 3.98 10.71 1.51
N VAL A 112 4.65 10.27 0.44
CA VAL A 112 5.40 11.18 -0.44
C VAL A 112 4.49 12.15 -1.17
N SER A 113 3.30 11.72 -1.62
CA SER A 113 2.35 12.58 -2.34
C SER A 113 1.80 13.73 -1.50
N ILE A 114 1.71 13.53 -0.19
CA ILE A 114 1.25 14.56 0.76
C ILE A 114 2.37 15.57 1.02
N GLU A 115 3.58 15.08 1.26
CA GLU A 115 4.74 15.95 1.53
C GLU A 115 5.27 16.67 0.28
N HIS A 116 5.12 16.06 -0.90
CA HIS A 116 5.70 16.54 -2.17
C HIS A 116 4.69 16.38 -3.30
N LYS A 117 3.85 17.39 -3.53
CA LYS A 117 2.76 17.35 -4.52
C LYS A 117 3.22 16.94 -5.94
N ASN A 118 4.42 17.37 -6.35
CA ASN A 118 4.99 17.07 -7.68
C ASN A 118 5.36 15.58 -7.83
N TRP A 119 5.55 14.85 -6.73
CA TRP A 119 5.86 13.43 -6.74
C TRP A 119 4.63 12.52 -6.68
N ARG A 120 3.43 13.10 -6.61
CA ARG A 120 2.19 12.32 -6.50
C ARG A 120 2.04 11.32 -7.64
N ILE A 121 2.10 11.77 -8.88
CA ILE A 121 1.92 10.90 -10.05
C ILE A 121 3.04 9.85 -10.14
N PRO A 122 4.34 10.21 -10.12
CA PRO A 122 5.41 9.21 -10.15
C PRO A 122 5.33 8.17 -9.03
N ALA A 123 5.02 8.58 -7.80
CA ALA A 123 4.96 7.68 -6.65
C ALA A 123 3.81 6.67 -6.78
N TYR A 124 2.61 7.11 -7.17
CA TYR A 124 1.49 6.19 -7.39
C TYR A 124 1.67 5.32 -8.64
N ALA A 125 2.34 5.81 -9.68
CA ALA A 125 2.70 4.99 -10.85
C ALA A 125 3.64 3.85 -10.44
N LEU A 126 4.67 4.14 -9.63
CA LEU A 126 5.57 3.13 -9.06
C LEU A 126 4.80 2.13 -8.20
N ALA A 127 3.93 2.59 -7.30
CA ALA A 127 3.15 1.71 -6.43
C ALA A 127 2.20 0.81 -7.23
N SER A 128 1.58 1.32 -8.30
CA SER A 128 0.74 0.53 -9.20
C SER A 128 1.55 -0.51 -9.96
N PHE A 129 2.75 -0.15 -10.43
CA PHE A 129 3.67 -1.09 -11.06
C PHE A 129 4.06 -2.22 -10.10
N VAL A 130 4.35 -1.91 -8.82
CA VAL A 130 4.59 -2.92 -7.78
C VAL A 130 3.38 -3.85 -7.65
N GLY A 131 2.16 -3.32 -7.56
CA GLY A 131 0.96 -4.14 -7.48
C GLY A 131 0.79 -5.07 -8.68
N LEU A 132 0.96 -4.55 -9.90
CA LEU A 132 0.87 -5.34 -11.13
C LEU A 132 1.95 -6.41 -11.21
N SER A 133 3.18 -6.12 -10.79
CA SER A 133 4.25 -7.13 -10.75
C SER A 133 3.92 -8.31 -9.86
N ARG A 134 3.18 -8.09 -8.74
CA ARG A 134 2.78 -9.22 -7.86
C ARG A 134 1.75 -10.13 -8.51
N ILE A 135 0.88 -9.59 -9.36
CA ILE A 135 -0.08 -10.39 -10.13
C ILE A 135 0.65 -11.13 -11.27
N ASN A 136 1.53 -10.42 -11.99
CA ASN A 136 2.35 -10.98 -13.07
C ASN A 136 3.19 -12.18 -12.60
N ASP A 137 3.80 -12.09 -11.41
CA ASP A 137 4.63 -13.14 -10.83
C ASP A 137 3.79 -14.26 -10.16
N ASN A 138 2.48 -14.26 -10.35
CA ASN A 138 1.56 -15.22 -9.75
C ASN A 138 1.70 -15.32 -8.21
N ALA A 139 2.17 -14.25 -7.58
CA ALA A 139 2.45 -14.19 -6.14
C ALA A 139 1.22 -13.79 -5.32
N HIS A 140 0.33 -12.97 -5.90
CA HIS A 140 -0.86 -12.42 -5.26
C HIS A 140 -2.02 -12.30 -6.23
N TYR A 141 -3.26 -12.47 -5.74
CA TYR A 141 -4.46 -12.19 -6.50
C TYR A 141 -4.74 -10.68 -6.59
N LEU A 142 -5.59 -10.28 -7.55
CA LEU A 142 -6.00 -8.89 -7.71
C LEU A 142 -6.61 -8.30 -6.42
N HIS A 143 -7.44 -9.05 -5.70
CA HIS A 143 -8.05 -8.57 -4.45
C HIS A 143 -7.01 -8.33 -3.32
N ASP A 144 -5.92 -9.13 -3.29
CA ASP A 144 -4.81 -8.91 -2.34
C ASP A 144 -4.12 -7.58 -2.61
N VAL A 145 -3.91 -7.29 -3.90
CA VAL A 145 -3.28 -6.05 -4.38
C VAL A 145 -4.16 -4.85 -4.07
N VAL A 146 -5.45 -4.92 -4.38
CA VAL A 146 -6.42 -3.85 -4.10
C VAL A 146 -6.50 -3.57 -2.59
N MET A 147 -6.54 -4.62 -1.75
CA MET A 147 -6.56 -4.43 -0.30
C MET A 147 -5.24 -3.85 0.21
N GLY A 148 -4.11 -4.31 -0.30
CA GLY A 148 -2.81 -3.75 0.04
C GLY A 148 -2.71 -2.26 -0.29
N ALA A 149 -3.17 -1.87 -1.50
CA ALA A 149 -3.24 -0.48 -1.92
C ALA A 149 -4.14 0.36 -1.01
N THR A 150 -5.29 -0.19 -0.63
CA THR A 150 -6.23 0.47 0.29
C THR A 150 -5.60 0.71 1.67
N ILE A 151 -4.95 -0.30 2.26
CA ILE A 151 -4.30 -0.19 3.57
C ILE A 151 -3.19 0.87 3.52
N GLY A 152 -2.27 0.77 2.54
CA GLY A 152 -1.16 1.71 2.41
C GLY A 152 -1.62 3.16 2.25
N THR A 153 -2.60 3.38 1.39
CA THR A 153 -3.18 4.70 1.13
C THR A 153 -3.93 5.24 2.36
N ALA A 154 -4.74 4.41 3.01
CA ALA A 154 -5.51 4.81 4.19
C ALA A 154 -4.61 5.30 5.32
N TYR A 155 -3.53 4.58 5.64
CA TYR A 155 -2.58 5.03 6.66
C TYR A 155 -1.80 6.28 6.24
N GLY A 156 -1.47 6.44 4.96
CA GLY A 156 -0.88 7.67 4.47
C GLY A 156 -1.76 8.89 4.79
N PHE A 157 -3.01 8.85 4.41
CA PHE A 157 -3.93 9.96 4.67
C PHE A 157 -4.32 10.11 6.15
N ALA A 158 -4.57 9.01 6.85
CA ALA A 158 -5.02 9.06 8.25
C ALA A 158 -3.95 9.59 9.22
N LEU A 159 -2.66 9.38 8.92
CA LEU A 159 -1.55 9.84 9.75
C LEU A 159 -0.89 11.12 9.24
N ALA A 160 -1.44 11.74 8.19
CA ALA A 160 -0.96 13.01 7.70
C ALA A 160 -1.17 14.09 8.78
N GLU A 161 -0.05 14.62 9.28
CA GLU A 161 -0.09 15.79 10.14
C GLU A 161 -0.19 17.01 9.22
N ASN A 162 -1.34 17.67 9.20
CA ASN A 162 -1.50 18.92 8.49
C ASN A 162 -0.64 19.99 9.14
N SER A 163 0.40 20.41 8.46
CA SER A 163 1.33 21.42 8.97
C SER A 163 0.72 22.84 9.05
N ASP A 164 -0.42 23.05 8.39
CA ASP A 164 -1.07 24.36 8.26
C ASP A 164 -2.55 24.40 8.63
N SER A 165 -3.16 23.25 8.98
CA SER A 165 -4.54 23.21 9.46
C SER A 165 -4.60 22.34 10.72
N ASN A 166 -5.35 22.81 11.71
CA ASN A 166 -5.73 22.01 12.88
C ASN A 166 -6.71 20.87 12.51
N ASP A 167 -6.78 20.52 11.23
CA ASP A 167 -7.69 19.51 10.73
C ASP A 167 -7.25 18.12 11.15
N GLN A 168 -8.14 17.36 11.71
CA GLN A 168 -7.89 16.02 12.18
C GLN A 168 -8.81 15.02 11.48
N PHE A 169 -8.21 13.98 10.94
CA PHE A 169 -8.90 12.83 10.38
C PHE A 169 -8.92 11.68 11.39
N PHE A 170 -10.10 11.24 11.77
CA PHE A 170 -10.28 10.10 12.68
C PHE A 170 -10.95 8.94 11.96
N ALA A 171 -10.37 7.76 12.12
CA ALA A 171 -10.99 6.49 11.74
C ALA A 171 -11.39 5.77 13.03
N ILE A 172 -12.69 5.74 13.35
CA ILE A 172 -13.22 5.18 14.60
C ILE A 172 -13.94 3.87 14.25
N PRO A 173 -13.47 2.72 14.74
CA PRO A 173 -14.20 1.47 14.61
C PRO A 173 -15.54 1.59 15.34
N ASN A 174 -16.62 1.19 14.68
CA ASN A 174 -17.93 1.06 15.31
C ASN A 174 -18.53 -0.32 15.03
N LYS A 175 -19.65 -0.64 15.67
CA LYS A 175 -20.31 -1.97 15.56
C LYS A 175 -20.75 -2.33 14.14
N ASN A 176 -20.86 -1.36 13.24
CA ASN A 176 -21.30 -1.52 11.85
C ASN A 176 -20.18 -1.34 10.82
N GLY A 177 -18.91 -1.14 11.26
CA GLY A 177 -17.77 -0.92 10.38
C GLY A 177 -16.80 0.15 10.87
N LEU A 178 -16.32 0.97 9.95
CA LEU A 178 -15.37 2.05 10.20
C LEU A 178 -16.07 3.41 9.94
N ASP A 179 -16.13 4.24 10.97
CA ASP A 179 -16.61 5.62 10.87
C ASP A 179 -15.43 6.55 10.57
N LEU A 180 -15.45 7.20 9.41
CA LEU A 180 -14.42 8.14 8.99
C LEU A 180 -14.89 9.56 9.28
N ARG A 181 -14.26 10.26 10.23
CA ARG A 181 -14.55 11.64 10.58
C ARG A 181 -13.40 12.55 10.21
N TYR A 182 -13.75 13.62 9.52
CA TYR A 182 -12.85 14.73 9.24
C TYR A 182 -13.33 15.94 10.04
N VAL A 183 -12.48 16.47 10.91
CA VAL A 183 -12.78 17.63 11.77
C VAL A 183 -11.94 18.80 11.30
N LEU A 184 -12.60 19.83 10.78
CA LEU A 184 -11.99 21.13 10.50
C LEU A 184 -11.96 21.92 11.82
N LEU A 185 -10.77 22.20 12.33
CA LEU A 185 -10.58 23.11 13.46
C LEU A 185 -10.17 24.48 12.89
N PHE A 186 -11.13 25.41 12.85
CA PHE A 186 -10.94 26.79 12.40
C PHE A 186 -10.13 27.60 13.43
#